data_0ae84d083320657f43f8db4f253f3208
#
_entry.id   0ae84d083320657f43f8db4f253f3208
#
_cell.length_a   1.000
_cell.length_b   1.000
_cell.length_c   1.000
_cell.angle_alpha   90.00
_cell.angle_beta   90.00
_cell.angle_gamma   90.00
#
_symmetry.space_group_name_H-M   'P 1'
#
loop_
_entity.id
_entity.type
_entity.pdbx_description
1 polymer ?
#
loop_
_entity_poly.entity_id
_entity_poly.type
_entity_poly.pdbx_seq_one_letter_code
_entity_poly.pdbx_strand_id
1 'polypeptide(L)'
;MNAIRLQIPAHADNIDLVRICLFGIASKMSYAFEEIEDIKVAVSEACNNAVIHGAQGADQDVIDICFETGDAGLTIKVKNSGPAFLVPDALEEAAPLPDADVSGLRVGGLGIYLMQALMDEVEVNASESGTEVVLTKYLNVIAGQ
;
A
#
# COMPACT_ATOMS: atom_id res chain seq x y z
N MET A 1 12.72 -6.83 -15.39
CA MET A 1 11.67 -6.33 -14.48
C MET A 1 10.30 -6.57 -15.08
N ASN A 2 9.37 -7.05 -14.28
CA ASN A 2 7.99 -7.24 -14.71
C ASN A 2 7.07 -6.27 -14.00
N ALA A 3 6.05 -5.83 -14.71
CA ALA A 3 5.00 -5.00 -14.11
C ALA A 3 3.67 -5.73 -14.31
N ILE A 4 3.03 -6.05 -13.22
CA ILE A 4 1.73 -6.73 -13.23
C ILE A 4 0.70 -5.76 -12.69
N ARG A 5 -0.36 -5.55 -13.45
CA ARG A 5 -1.36 -4.56 -13.10
C ARG A 5 -2.68 -5.23 -12.75
N LEU A 6 -3.32 -4.69 -11.73
CA LEU A 6 -4.62 -5.16 -11.27
C LEU A 6 -5.48 -3.93 -11.01
N GLN A 7 -6.69 -3.95 -11.55
CA GLN A 7 -7.64 -2.88 -11.29
C GLN A 7 -8.87 -3.49 -10.63
N ILE A 8 -9.29 -2.90 -9.52
CA ILE A 8 -10.46 -3.39 -8.80
C ILE A 8 -11.42 -2.24 -8.53
N PRO A 9 -12.72 -2.53 -8.45
CA PRO A 9 -13.66 -1.54 -7.94
C PRO A 9 -13.27 -1.15 -6.51
N ALA A 10 -13.49 0.11 -6.18
CA ALA A 10 -13.03 0.66 -4.89
C ALA A 10 -13.95 0.26 -3.74
N HIS A 11 -13.96 -1.01 -3.43
CA HIS A 11 -14.73 -1.59 -2.34
C HIS A 11 -13.83 -2.43 -1.44
N ALA A 12 -14.06 -2.35 -0.15
CA ALA A 12 -13.27 -3.11 0.82
C ALA A 12 -13.32 -4.61 0.54
N ASP A 13 -14.43 -5.10 -0.01
CA ASP A 13 -14.60 -6.51 -0.31
C ASP A 13 -13.62 -7.04 -1.34
N ASN A 14 -13.00 -6.15 -2.11
CA ASN A 14 -12.09 -6.55 -3.18
C ASN A 14 -10.63 -6.56 -2.74
N ILE A 15 -10.35 -6.14 -1.52
CA ILE A 15 -8.96 -6.06 -1.05
C ILE A 15 -8.33 -7.45 -0.90
N ASP A 16 -9.13 -8.45 -0.60
CA ASP A 16 -8.62 -9.82 -0.52
C ASP A 16 -8.06 -10.29 -1.85
N LEU A 17 -8.62 -9.83 -2.97
CA LEU A 17 -8.09 -10.17 -4.30
C LEU A 17 -6.69 -9.61 -4.50
N VAL A 18 -6.44 -8.43 -3.96
CA VAL A 18 -5.12 -7.82 -4.03
C VAL A 18 -4.13 -8.65 -3.22
N ARG A 19 -4.54 -9.11 -2.03
CA ARG A 19 -3.67 -9.94 -1.19
C ARG A 19 -3.34 -11.28 -1.86
N ILE A 20 -4.31 -11.88 -2.52
CA ILE A 20 -4.09 -13.16 -3.22
C ILE A 20 -3.12 -12.95 -4.38
N CYS A 21 -3.31 -11.90 -5.15
CA CYS A 21 -2.42 -11.58 -6.27
C CYS A 21 -1.01 -11.31 -5.76
N LEU A 22 -0.89 -10.54 -4.70
CA LEU A 22 0.39 -10.24 -4.09
C LEU A 22 1.10 -11.51 -3.63
N PHE A 23 0.37 -12.40 -2.97
CA PHE A 23 0.96 -13.65 -2.48
C PHE A 23 1.54 -14.46 -3.64
N GLY A 24 0.79 -14.55 -4.74
CA GLY A 24 1.26 -15.27 -5.91
C GLY A 24 2.54 -14.68 -6.50
N ILE A 25 2.61 -13.36 -6.53
CA ILE A 25 3.78 -12.66 -7.07
C ILE A 25 4.97 -12.80 -6.12
N ALA A 26 4.77 -12.51 -4.86
CA ALA A 26 5.85 -12.52 -3.88
C ALA A 26 6.40 -13.92 -3.63
N SER A 27 5.55 -14.95 -3.77
CA SER A 27 5.99 -16.33 -3.60
C SER A 27 7.01 -16.77 -4.62
N LYS A 28 7.01 -16.13 -5.77
CA LYS A 28 7.99 -16.42 -6.82
C LYS A 28 9.31 -15.70 -6.61
N MET A 29 9.32 -14.79 -5.66
CA MET A 29 10.52 -14.05 -5.30
C MET A 29 11.09 -14.69 -4.04
N SER A 30 12.25 -14.26 -3.62
CA SER A 30 12.95 -14.93 -2.52
C SER A 30 12.65 -14.32 -1.16
N TYR A 31 11.41 -13.90 -0.94
CA TYR A 31 10.98 -13.37 0.34
C TYR A 31 10.69 -14.48 1.34
N ALA A 32 11.04 -14.25 2.59
CA ALA A 32 10.63 -15.13 3.67
C ALA A 32 9.13 -14.99 3.89
N PHE A 33 8.51 -16.01 4.47
CA PHE A 33 7.08 -15.99 4.73
C PHE A 33 6.67 -14.76 5.54
N GLU A 34 7.45 -14.42 6.56
CA GLU A 34 7.13 -13.27 7.41
C GLU A 34 7.18 -11.96 6.63
N GLU A 35 8.11 -11.85 5.68
CA GLU A 35 8.19 -10.67 4.85
C GLU A 35 6.97 -10.54 3.95
N ILE A 36 6.48 -11.66 3.42
CA ILE A 36 5.29 -11.65 2.59
C ILE A 36 4.08 -11.21 3.41
N GLU A 37 3.98 -11.69 4.65
CA GLU A 37 2.89 -11.28 5.54
C GLU A 37 2.96 -9.79 5.86
N ASP A 38 4.15 -9.27 6.06
CA ASP A 38 4.33 -7.83 6.29
C ASP A 38 3.89 -7.02 5.08
N ILE A 39 4.27 -7.47 3.88
CA ILE A 39 3.88 -6.79 2.65
C ILE A 39 2.36 -6.82 2.50
N LYS A 40 1.73 -7.94 2.82
CA LYS A 40 0.28 -8.08 2.72
C LYS A 40 -0.44 -7.07 3.62
N VAL A 41 0.05 -6.90 4.84
CA VAL A 41 -0.55 -5.93 5.77
C VAL A 41 -0.39 -4.52 5.22
N ALA A 42 0.81 -4.17 4.78
CA ALA A 42 1.07 -2.83 4.26
C ALA A 42 0.21 -2.50 3.04
N VAL A 43 0.11 -3.45 2.10
CA VAL A 43 -0.70 -3.25 0.91
C VAL A 43 -2.18 -3.16 1.26
N SER A 44 -2.63 -3.96 2.22
CA SER A 44 -4.02 -3.90 2.68
C SER A 44 -4.35 -2.52 3.24
N GLU A 45 -3.43 -1.94 4.00
CA GLU A 45 -3.63 -0.60 4.55
C GLU A 45 -3.66 0.45 3.45
N ALA A 46 -2.80 0.33 2.46
CA ALA A 46 -2.82 1.25 1.33
C ALA A 46 -4.15 1.17 0.57
N CYS A 47 -4.65 -0.04 0.37
CA CYS A 47 -5.92 -0.23 -0.32
C CYS A 47 -7.09 0.27 0.53
N ASN A 48 -7.07 0.02 1.83
CA ASN A 48 -8.11 0.55 2.72
C ASN A 48 -8.16 2.07 2.66
N ASN A 49 -7.02 2.71 2.69
CA ASN A 49 -6.96 4.16 2.58
C ASN A 49 -7.51 4.64 1.24
N ALA A 50 -7.19 3.94 0.17
CA ALA A 50 -7.71 4.30 -1.15
C ALA A 50 -9.24 4.15 -1.20
N VAL A 51 -9.79 3.12 -0.56
CA VAL A 51 -11.24 2.94 -0.50
C VAL A 51 -11.90 4.06 0.33
N ILE A 52 -11.35 4.32 1.50
CA ILE A 52 -11.95 5.30 2.42
C ILE A 52 -11.87 6.71 1.86
N HIS A 53 -10.73 7.09 1.32
CA HIS A 53 -10.48 8.48 0.93
C HIS A 53 -10.71 8.76 -0.54
N GLY A 54 -10.59 7.75 -1.39
CA GLY A 54 -10.69 7.95 -2.82
C GLY A 54 -12.07 7.70 -3.39
N ALA A 55 -12.83 6.79 -2.80
CA ALA A 55 -14.15 6.43 -3.30
C ALA A 55 -15.20 7.36 -2.68
N GLN A 56 -15.40 8.49 -3.27
CA GLN A 56 -16.32 9.50 -2.77
C GLN A 56 -17.78 9.17 -3.12
N GLY A 57 -18.14 7.91 -3.08
CA GLY A 57 -19.49 7.48 -3.39
C GLY A 57 -19.77 7.28 -4.87
N ALA A 58 -18.76 7.41 -5.70
CA ALA A 58 -18.94 7.17 -7.12
C ALA A 58 -18.87 5.66 -7.38
N ASP A 59 -19.90 5.12 -8.00
CA ASP A 59 -20.01 3.69 -8.26
C ASP A 59 -18.91 3.18 -9.19
N GLN A 60 -18.26 4.08 -9.91
CA GLN A 60 -17.28 3.71 -10.92
C GLN A 60 -15.85 3.93 -10.47
N ASP A 61 -15.64 4.30 -9.21
CA ASP A 61 -14.29 4.48 -8.71
C ASP A 61 -13.56 3.15 -8.68
N VAL A 62 -12.30 3.20 -9.10
CA VAL A 62 -11.46 2.02 -9.15
C VAL A 62 -10.14 2.31 -8.43
N ILE A 63 -9.49 1.24 -8.02
CA ILE A 63 -8.14 1.30 -7.50
C ILE A 63 -7.25 0.56 -8.46
N ASP A 64 -6.17 1.21 -8.89
CA ASP A 64 -5.19 0.60 -9.75
C ASP A 64 -4.00 0.19 -8.90
N ILE A 65 -3.65 -1.09 -8.98
CA ILE A 65 -2.50 -1.62 -8.26
C ILE A 65 -1.49 -2.12 -9.28
N CYS A 66 -0.24 -1.72 -9.13
CA CYS A 66 0.83 -2.16 -9.99
C CYS A 66 1.91 -2.82 -9.14
N PHE A 67 2.26 -4.05 -9.48
CA PHE A 67 3.33 -4.78 -8.84
C PHE A 67 4.53 -4.79 -9.79
N GLU A 68 5.61 -4.15 -9.39
CA GLU A 68 6.84 -4.12 -10.19
C GLU A 68 7.89 -5.01 -9.52
N THR A 69 8.25 -6.08 -10.19
CA THR A 69 9.23 -7.02 -9.66
C THR A 69 10.58 -6.83 -10.33
N GLY A 70 11.62 -6.95 -9.56
CA GLY A 70 12.98 -6.82 -10.08
C GLY A 70 13.97 -7.50 -9.15
N ASP A 71 15.24 -7.42 -9.51
CA ASP A 71 16.30 -8.08 -8.73
C ASP A 71 16.43 -7.48 -7.34
N ALA A 72 16.14 -6.21 -7.19
CA ALA A 72 16.28 -5.54 -5.90
C ALA A 72 15.11 -5.81 -4.97
N GLY A 73 13.95 -6.11 -5.51
CA GLY A 73 12.77 -6.35 -4.69
C GLY A 73 11.48 -6.04 -5.41
N LEU A 74 10.45 -5.83 -4.64
CA LEU A 74 9.09 -5.60 -5.11
C LEU A 74 8.66 -4.19 -4.76
N THR A 75 8.13 -3.48 -5.75
CA THR A 75 7.52 -2.17 -5.56
C THR A 75 6.05 -2.28 -5.90
N ILE A 76 5.19 -1.80 -5.02
CA ILE A 76 3.75 -1.87 -5.21
C ILE A 76 3.20 -0.45 -5.20
N LYS A 77 2.48 -0.10 -6.25
CA LYS A 77 1.85 1.21 -6.37
C LYS A 77 0.36 1.05 -6.28
N VAL A 78 -0.24 1.75 -5.34
CA VAL A 78 -1.69 1.73 -5.13
C VAL A 78 -2.21 3.13 -5.44
N LYS A 79 -3.01 3.25 -6.49
CA LYS A 79 -3.49 4.54 -6.94
C LYS A 79 -5.01 4.57 -7.00
N ASN A 80 -5.59 5.64 -6.47
CA ASN A 80 -6.98 5.92 -6.69
C ASN A 80 -7.10 7.13 -7.62
N SER A 81 -8.24 7.26 -8.28
CA SER A 81 -8.48 8.37 -9.20
C SER A 81 -9.40 9.43 -8.63
N GLY A 82 -9.71 9.33 -7.34
CA GLY A 82 -10.52 10.33 -6.69
C GLY A 82 -9.72 11.56 -6.28
N PRO A 83 -10.34 12.49 -5.58
CA PRO A 83 -9.63 13.68 -5.10
C PRO A 83 -8.46 13.29 -4.21
N ALA A 84 -7.40 14.08 -4.26
CA ALA A 84 -6.26 13.83 -3.39
C ALA A 84 -6.68 13.97 -1.93
N PHE A 85 -6.25 13.04 -1.09
CA PHE A 85 -6.52 13.14 0.34
C PHE A 85 -5.24 13.54 1.07
N LEU A 86 -5.40 13.96 2.33
CA LEU A 86 -4.33 14.61 3.07
C LEU A 86 -3.33 13.61 3.67
N VAL A 87 -2.84 12.70 2.83
CA VAL A 87 -1.88 11.71 3.28
C VAL A 87 -0.51 12.29 3.62
N PRO A 88 -0.01 13.30 2.91
CA PRO A 88 1.26 13.90 3.32
C PRO A 88 1.27 14.39 4.76
N ASP A 89 0.16 14.96 5.21
CA ASP A 89 0.04 15.37 6.60
C ASP A 89 0.07 14.18 7.52
N ALA A 90 -0.58 13.10 7.14
CA ALA A 90 -0.58 11.87 7.93
C ALA A 90 0.83 11.29 8.04
N LEU A 91 1.64 11.41 7.00
CA LEU A 91 3.02 10.96 7.05
C LEU A 91 3.83 11.75 8.08
N GLU A 92 3.65 13.05 8.11
CA GLU A 92 4.36 13.89 9.06
C GLU A 92 3.94 13.57 10.49
N GLU A 93 2.68 13.20 10.65
CA GLU A 93 2.11 12.91 11.94
C GLU A 93 2.21 11.45 12.32
N ALA A 94 2.77 10.62 11.48
CA ALA A 94 2.88 9.19 11.71
C ALA A 94 4.00 8.86 12.69
N ALA A 95 4.09 9.64 13.75
CA ALA A 95 5.00 9.41 14.86
C ALA A 95 4.30 8.51 15.86
N PRO A 96 5.02 8.03 16.89
CA PRO A 96 4.39 7.22 17.93
C PRO A 96 3.12 7.87 18.43
N LEU A 97 2.08 7.08 18.58
CA LEU A 97 0.78 7.61 18.92
C LEU A 97 0.77 8.24 20.30
N PRO A 98 0.21 9.43 20.41
CA PRO A 98 -0.12 9.94 21.73
C PRO A 98 -1.27 9.12 22.30
N ASP A 99 -1.54 9.28 23.55
CA ASP A 99 -2.59 8.54 24.22
C ASP A 99 -3.99 8.88 23.75
N ALA A 100 -4.09 9.87 22.91
CA ALA A 100 -5.40 10.36 22.54
C ALA A 100 -6.01 9.49 21.45
N ASP A 101 -7.09 9.75 21.07
CA ASP A 101 -7.98 9.32 20.04
C ASP A 101 -7.38 8.39 18.96
N VAL A 102 -7.28 7.12 19.31
CA VAL A 102 -6.77 6.10 18.41
C VAL A 102 -7.70 5.94 17.20
N SER A 103 -9.00 6.08 17.39
CA SER A 103 -9.92 5.89 16.27
C SER A 103 -9.80 6.98 15.22
N GLY A 104 -9.54 8.22 15.64
CA GLY A 104 -9.29 9.28 14.67
C GLY A 104 -7.99 9.07 13.89
N LEU A 105 -6.98 8.54 14.55
CA LEU A 105 -5.69 8.31 13.92
C LEU A 105 -5.72 7.17 12.93
N ARG A 106 -6.62 6.21 13.11
CA ARG A 106 -6.70 5.06 12.22
C ARG A 106 -7.07 5.42 10.80
N VAL A 107 -7.72 6.53 10.60
CA VAL A 107 -8.19 6.92 9.28
C VAL A 107 -7.04 7.32 8.36
N GLY A 108 -6.01 7.94 8.90
CA GLY A 108 -4.92 8.40 8.05
C GLY A 108 -3.54 8.19 8.63
N GLY A 109 -3.42 8.29 9.95
CA GLY A 109 -2.11 8.25 10.60
C GLY A 109 -1.61 6.86 10.89
N LEU A 110 -2.45 6.02 11.47
CA LEU A 110 -2.03 4.69 11.88
C LEU A 110 -1.72 3.78 10.71
N GLY A 111 -2.54 3.84 9.67
CA GLY A 111 -2.30 3.03 8.47
C GLY A 111 -0.97 3.35 7.83
N ILE A 112 -0.66 4.62 7.67
CA ILE A 112 0.62 5.05 7.09
C ILE A 112 1.77 4.62 8.00
N TYR A 113 1.58 4.76 9.31
CA TYR A 113 2.60 4.34 10.27
C TYR A 113 2.92 2.84 10.12
N LEU A 114 1.87 2.01 9.97
CA LEU A 114 2.07 0.58 9.75
C LEU A 114 2.82 0.31 8.46
N MET A 115 2.47 1.01 7.39
CA MET A 115 3.18 0.84 6.13
C MET A 115 4.66 1.15 6.29
N GLN A 116 4.97 2.24 6.98
CA GLN A 116 6.38 2.63 7.21
C GLN A 116 7.11 1.62 8.08
N ALA A 117 6.41 1.02 9.04
CA ALA A 117 7.02 0.05 9.92
C ALA A 117 7.32 -1.28 9.21
N LEU A 118 6.51 -1.64 8.24
CA LEU A 118 6.59 -2.95 7.60
C LEU A 118 7.32 -2.96 6.26
N MET A 119 7.39 -1.82 5.59
CA MET A 119 8.06 -1.71 4.30
C MET A 119 9.39 -0.97 4.45
N ASP A 120 10.26 -1.16 3.48
CA ASP A 120 11.54 -0.47 3.49
C ASP A 120 11.42 0.97 3.05
N GLU A 121 10.50 1.24 2.12
CA GLU A 121 10.23 2.61 1.68
C GLU A 121 8.75 2.80 1.46
N VAL A 122 8.25 3.95 1.84
CA VAL A 122 6.88 4.36 1.58
C VAL A 122 6.90 5.77 1.04
N GLU A 123 6.26 5.97 -0.11
CA GLU A 123 6.17 7.26 -0.74
C GLU A 123 4.72 7.54 -1.08
N VAL A 124 4.29 8.78 -0.88
CA VAL A 124 2.92 9.18 -1.20
C VAL A 124 2.98 10.35 -2.16
N ASN A 125 2.33 10.19 -3.30
CA ASN A 125 2.28 11.21 -4.33
C ASN A 125 0.83 11.64 -4.52
N ALA A 126 0.49 12.81 -4.00
CA ALA A 126 -0.86 13.36 -4.13
C ALA A 126 -0.89 14.39 -5.25
N SER A 127 -1.91 14.31 -6.09
CA SER A 127 -2.09 15.26 -7.19
C SER A 127 -3.58 15.47 -7.41
N GLU A 128 -3.91 16.36 -8.34
CA GLU A 128 -5.29 16.60 -8.69
C GLU A 128 -5.98 15.37 -9.28
N SER A 129 -5.20 14.49 -9.89
CA SER A 129 -5.75 13.28 -10.51
C SER A 129 -5.89 12.11 -9.56
N GLY A 130 -5.45 12.28 -8.31
CA GLY A 130 -5.58 11.23 -7.31
C GLY A 130 -4.37 11.13 -6.42
N THR A 131 -4.33 10.06 -5.65
CA THR A 131 -3.24 9.78 -4.73
C THR A 131 -2.64 8.41 -5.04
N GLU A 132 -1.33 8.36 -5.09
CA GLU A 132 -0.60 7.12 -5.31
C GLU A 132 0.30 6.85 -4.12
N VAL A 133 0.17 5.66 -3.56
CA VAL A 133 1.05 5.19 -2.48
C VAL A 133 2.01 4.19 -3.09
N VAL A 134 3.31 4.40 -2.90
CA VAL A 134 4.34 3.53 -3.44
C VAL A 134 5.05 2.84 -2.28
N LEU A 135 4.99 1.52 -2.28
CA LEU A 135 5.55 0.69 -1.22
C LEU A 135 6.67 -0.16 -1.80
N THR A 136 7.83 -0.12 -1.18
CA THR A 136 8.98 -0.90 -1.64
C THR A 136 9.49 -1.81 -0.53
N LYS A 137 9.69 -3.08 -0.88
CA LYS A 137 10.31 -4.05 0.01
C LYS A 137 11.49 -4.66 -0.72
N TYR A 138 12.67 -4.49 -0.18
CA TYR A 138 13.88 -5.02 -0.82
C TYR A 138 14.06 -6.49 -0.49
N LEU A 139 14.63 -7.21 -1.43
CA LEU A 139 15.02 -8.58 -1.18
C LEU A 139 16.32 -8.56 -0.39
N ASN A 140 16.36 -9.35 0.67
CA ASN A 140 17.58 -9.50 1.47
C ASN A 140 18.44 -10.55 0.80
N VAL A 141 19.18 -10.13 -0.24
CA VAL A 141 20.09 -11.03 -0.92
C VAL A 141 21.39 -11.00 -0.14
N ILE A 142 21.69 -12.12 0.48
CA ILE A 142 22.94 -12.24 1.20
C ILE A 142 24.06 -12.40 0.19
N ALA A 143 25.08 -11.57 0.31
CA ALA A 143 26.18 -11.58 -0.64
C ALA A 143 26.80 -12.99 -0.72
N GLY A 144 27.00 -13.44 -1.92
CA GLY A 144 27.58 -14.77 -2.15
C GLY A 144 26.57 -15.90 -2.08
N GLN A 145 25.34 -15.60 -1.94
CA GLN A 145 24.28 -16.61 -1.87
C GLN A 145 23.60 -16.77 -3.21
#